data_515c1530fedfea8437d6f2769f93bf68
#
_entry.id   515c1530fedfea8437d6f2769f93bf68
#
_cell.length_a   1.000
_cell.length_b   1.000
_cell.length_c   1.000
_cell.angle_alpha   90.00
_cell.angle_beta   90.00
_cell.angle_gamma   90.00
#
_symmetry.space_group_name_H-M   'P 1'
#
loop_
_entity.id
_entity.type
_entity.pdbx_description
1 polymer ?
#
loop_
_entity_poly.entity_id
_entity_poly.type
_entity_poly.pdbx_seq_one_letter_code
_entity_poly.pdbx_strand_id
1 'polypeptide(L)'
;MNDRMRIVVTGGAGFIGSHVTDRLIEEGHEVSIVDDLSTGKKKNINPKAEFHKLDILSPKLERIFKKARPEVVVHHAAQMDVRRSVADPLFDGQVNILGTLNVLEQAVKIGTKRMIFASSGGAVYGDQETFPASEQHPVRPISPYGVSKLSAEHYLYYYQRTYGLQSASLRYGNVYGPRQDPFGEAGVVAIFALKLLQNEQPVINGNGKQTRDYIAVDDVVEANMAVLNRGLNDTFNVGTGRETSVNQLYRMLADTIGSPIKERYGPERRGEQARSCLDASKLSKASDWEPRVDLAEGLKRTADYFRQTVESR
;
A
#
# COMPACT_ATOMS: atom_id res chain seq x y z
N MET A 1 10.66 -21.27 -15.29
CA MET A 1 10.29 -21.43 -13.88
C MET A 1 11.14 -20.44 -13.10
N ASN A 2 10.54 -19.48 -12.39
CA ASN A 2 11.33 -18.63 -11.50
C ASN A 2 11.92 -19.48 -10.38
N ASP A 3 13.21 -19.29 -10.09
CA ASP A 3 13.85 -20.00 -8.98
C ASP A 3 13.16 -19.64 -7.66
N ARG A 4 12.94 -20.64 -6.81
CA ARG A 4 12.40 -20.45 -5.46
C ARG A 4 13.31 -19.52 -4.65
N MET A 5 12.80 -18.40 -4.19
CA MET A 5 13.53 -17.40 -3.40
C MET A 5 13.06 -17.40 -1.94
N ARG A 6 13.95 -17.02 -1.03
CA ARG A 6 13.61 -16.69 0.36
C ARG A 6 13.28 -15.21 0.44
N ILE A 7 12.07 -14.88 0.90
CA ILE A 7 11.54 -13.52 0.91
C ILE A 7 11.07 -13.16 2.32
N VAL A 8 11.49 -12.02 2.81
CA VAL A 8 10.89 -11.41 4.02
C VAL A 8 9.88 -10.37 3.59
N VAL A 9 8.64 -10.51 4.06
CA VAL A 9 7.59 -9.50 3.90
C VAL A 9 7.36 -8.81 5.24
N THR A 10 7.73 -7.54 5.35
CA THR A 10 7.35 -6.74 6.53
C THR A 10 5.96 -6.15 6.32
N GLY A 11 5.14 -6.09 7.36
CA GLY A 11 3.73 -5.69 7.22
C GLY A 11 2.87 -6.75 6.51
N GLY A 12 3.32 -8.02 6.51
CA GLY A 12 2.66 -9.12 5.79
C GLY A 12 1.33 -9.60 6.40
N ALA A 13 0.93 -9.11 7.56
CA ALA A 13 -0.41 -9.31 8.15
C ALA A 13 -1.36 -8.13 7.86
N GLY A 14 -0.85 -7.06 7.23
CA GLY A 14 -1.61 -5.88 6.82
C GLY A 14 -2.45 -6.11 5.56
N PHE A 15 -3.11 -5.06 5.08
CA PHE A 15 -3.97 -5.12 3.89
C PHE A 15 -3.18 -5.57 2.65
N ILE A 16 -2.31 -4.72 2.12
CA ILE A 16 -1.58 -5.00 0.86
C ILE A 16 -0.57 -6.13 1.06
N GLY A 17 0.21 -6.08 2.15
CA GLY A 17 1.28 -7.05 2.41
C GLY A 17 0.78 -8.50 2.51
N SER A 18 -0.44 -8.74 3.00
CA SER A 18 -1.02 -10.09 3.06
C SER A 18 -1.39 -10.65 1.69
N HIS A 19 -1.89 -9.82 0.78
CA HIS A 19 -2.17 -10.24 -0.60
C HIS A 19 -0.87 -10.53 -1.36
N VAL A 20 0.15 -9.68 -1.21
CA VAL A 20 1.47 -9.92 -1.80
C VAL A 20 2.09 -11.20 -1.23
N THR A 21 1.96 -11.45 0.07
CA THR A 21 2.42 -12.69 0.71
C THR A 21 1.75 -13.93 0.11
N ASP A 22 0.43 -13.90 -0.06
CA ASP A 22 -0.30 -15.02 -0.66
C ASP A 22 0.22 -15.32 -2.06
N ARG A 23 0.36 -14.29 -2.89
CA ARG A 23 0.84 -14.42 -4.27
C ARG A 23 2.27 -14.96 -4.36
N LEU A 24 3.18 -14.49 -3.49
CA LEU A 24 4.55 -15.00 -3.41
C LEU A 24 4.59 -16.51 -3.06
N ILE A 25 3.73 -16.93 -2.13
CA ILE A 25 3.61 -18.34 -1.73
C ILE A 25 3.00 -19.18 -2.86
N GLU A 26 2.01 -18.66 -3.58
CA GLU A 26 1.42 -19.33 -4.75
C GLU A 26 2.46 -19.54 -5.87
N GLU A 27 3.40 -18.62 -6.05
CA GLU A 27 4.54 -18.78 -6.98
C GLU A 27 5.65 -19.69 -6.46
N GLY A 28 5.49 -20.26 -5.25
CA GLY A 28 6.40 -21.26 -4.69
C GLY A 28 7.58 -20.69 -3.91
N HIS A 29 7.57 -19.39 -3.59
CA HIS A 29 8.61 -18.78 -2.79
C HIS A 29 8.48 -19.16 -1.29
N GLU A 30 9.61 -19.09 -0.57
CA GLU A 30 9.66 -19.26 0.88
C GLU A 30 9.50 -17.89 1.55
N VAL A 31 8.40 -17.70 2.29
CA VAL A 31 8.06 -16.39 2.83
C VAL A 31 8.10 -16.40 4.35
N SER A 32 8.82 -15.42 4.92
CA SER A 32 8.77 -15.06 6.34
C SER A 32 8.09 -13.70 6.49
N ILE A 33 7.09 -13.62 7.36
CA ILE A 33 6.36 -12.39 7.68
C ILE A 33 6.92 -11.77 8.95
N VAL A 34 7.20 -10.46 8.92
CA VAL A 34 7.48 -9.65 10.11
C VAL A 34 6.39 -8.60 10.25
N ASP A 35 5.61 -8.67 11.32
CA ASP A 35 4.49 -7.76 11.58
C ASP A 35 4.24 -7.67 13.09
N ASP A 36 4.02 -6.48 13.62
CA ASP A 36 3.75 -6.28 15.06
C ASP A 36 2.27 -6.47 15.42
N LEU A 37 1.41 -6.56 14.41
CA LEU A 37 -0.05 -6.63 14.52
C LEU A 37 -0.68 -5.35 15.09
N SER A 38 -0.03 -4.20 14.98
CA SER A 38 -0.60 -2.91 15.40
C SER A 38 -1.84 -2.54 14.55
N THR A 39 -1.78 -2.82 13.25
CA THR A 39 -2.91 -2.70 12.30
C THR A 39 -3.14 -4.00 11.53
N GLY A 40 -2.12 -4.84 11.41
CA GLY A 40 -2.19 -6.18 10.81
C GLY A 40 -3.13 -7.11 11.58
N LYS A 41 -3.75 -8.06 10.89
CA LYS A 41 -4.72 -8.98 11.48
C LYS A 41 -4.24 -10.43 11.36
N LYS A 42 -4.26 -11.18 12.47
CA LYS A 42 -3.84 -12.60 12.48
C LYS A 42 -4.53 -13.44 11.40
N LYS A 43 -5.81 -13.16 11.11
CA LYS A 43 -6.59 -13.88 10.09
C LYS A 43 -6.06 -13.67 8.66
N ASN A 44 -5.24 -12.65 8.42
CA ASN A 44 -4.64 -12.37 7.12
C ASN A 44 -3.29 -13.09 6.93
N ILE A 45 -2.76 -13.73 7.98
CA ILE A 45 -1.47 -14.43 7.91
C ILE A 45 -1.67 -15.73 7.14
N ASN A 46 -0.92 -15.88 6.04
CA ASN A 46 -0.91 -17.13 5.29
C ASN A 46 -0.28 -18.25 6.15
N PRO A 47 -0.96 -19.40 6.34
CA PRO A 47 -0.46 -20.46 7.21
C PRO A 47 0.82 -21.15 6.69
N LYS A 48 1.19 -20.95 5.42
CA LYS A 48 2.43 -21.47 4.83
C LYS A 48 3.62 -20.54 5.07
N ALA A 49 3.41 -19.31 5.54
CA ALA A 49 4.49 -18.37 5.86
C ALA A 49 5.02 -18.60 7.29
N GLU A 50 6.31 -18.40 7.50
CA GLU A 50 6.85 -18.29 8.84
C GLU A 50 6.51 -16.92 9.43
N PHE A 51 5.74 -16.88 10.51
CA PHE A 51 5.29 -15.61 11.10
C PHE A 51 6.11 -15.21 12.32
N HIS A 52 6.59 -13.97 12.32
CA HIS A 52 7.29 -13.33 13.43
C HIS A 52 6.53 -12.09 13.89
N LYS A 53 5.95 -12.16 15.10
CA LYS A 53 5.34 -10.98 15.73
C LYS A 53 6.45 -10.08 16.26
N LEU A 54 6.83 -9.05 15.48
CA LEU A 54 7.91 -8.14 15.82
C LEU A 54 7.72 -6.77 15.14
N ASP A 55 8.02 -5.71 15.91
CA ASP A 55 8.17 -4.36 15.39
C ASP A 55 9.47 -4.23 14.60
N ILE A 56 9.44 -3.60 13.42
CA ILE A 56 10.61 -3.34 12.58
C ILE A 56 11.67 -2.44 13.25
N LEU A 57 11.30 -1.68 14.28
CA LEU A 57 12.23 -0.91 15.12
C LEU A 57 13.05 -1.80 16.07
N SER A 58 12.62 -3.02 16.30
CA SER A 58 13.25 -3.89 17.30
C SER A 58 14.66 -4.34 16.86
N PRO A 59 15.66 -4.29 17.75
CA PRO A 59 16.98 -4.88 17.48
C PRO A 59 16.94 -6.40 17.27
N LYS A 60 15.86 -7.07 17.70
CA LYS A 60 15.66 -8.51 17.46
C LYS A 60 15.41 -8.85 15.98
N LEU A 61 15.18 -7.83 15.12
CA LEU A 61 15.05 -8.00 13.67
C LEU A 61 16.28 -8.69 13.07
N GLU A 62 17.46 -8.37 13.57
CA GLU A 62 18.72 -9.02 13.19
C GLU A 62 18.65 -10.55 13.24
N ARG A 63 18.06 -11.11 14.32
CA ARG A 63 17.94 -12.56 14.49
C ARG A 63 17.04 -13.18 13.43
N ILE A 64 15.97 -12.49 13.06
CA ILE A 64 15.05 -12.97 12.01
C ILE A 64 15.78 -13.00 10.68
N PHE A 65 16.46 -11.90 10.30
CA PHE A 65 17.19 -11.82 9.04
C PHE A 65 18.32 -12.85 8.96
N LYS A 66 19.08 -13.08 10.05
CA LYS A 66 20.10 -14.12 10.12
C LYS A 66 19.53 -15.53 9.91
N LYS A 67 18.31 -15.80 10.42
CA LYS A 67 17.63 -17.09 10.27
C LYS A 67 17.05 -17.25 8.87
N ALA A 68 16.26 -16.28 8.41
CA ALA A 68 15.54 -16.34 7.13
C ALA A 68 16.48 -16.18 5.92
N ARG A 69 17.59 -15.46 6.09
CA ARG A 69 18.55 -15.13 5.00
C ARG A 69 17.85 -14.72 3.71
N PRO A 70 16.96 -13.70 3.73
CA PRO A 70 16.18 -13.34 2.58
C PRO A 70 17.04 -12.85 1.41
N GLU A 71 16.74 -13.33 0.23
CA GLU A 71 17.29 -12.82 -1.03
C GLU A 71 16.57 -11.54 -1.45
N VAL A 72 15.29 -11.42 -1.04
CA VAL A 72 14.43 -10.27 -1.31
C VAL A 72 13.71 -9.85 -0.04
N VAL A 73 13.57 -8.54 0.15
CA VAL A 73 12.69 -7.94 1.16
C VAL A 73 11.57 -7.18 0.45
N VAL A 74 10.32 -7.47 0.80
CA VAL A 74 9.15 -6.71 0.38
C VAL A 74 8.66 -5.92 1.59
N HIS A 75 8.84 -4.60 1.56
CA HIS A 75 8.67 -3.74 2.74
C HIS A 75 7.37 -2.97 2.69
N HIS A 76 6.34 -3.47 3.41
CA HIS A 76 5.02 -2.85 3.56
C HIS A 76 4.75 -2.35 4.99
N ALA A 77 5.56 -2.73 5.99
CA ALA A 77 5.39 -2.23 7.35
C ALA A 77 5.55 -0.71 7.39
N ALA A 78 4.55 -0.01 7.87
CA ALA A 78 4.54 1.44 7.97
C ALA A 78 3.44 1.93 8.92
N GLN A 79 3.64 3.08 9.53
CA GLN A 79 2.57 3.95 9.97
C GLN A 79 1.97 4.60 8.71
N MET A 80 0.68 4.35 8.40
CA MET A 80 0.06 4.76 7.13
C MET A 80 -1.01 5.86 7.27
N ASP A 81 -1.42 6.17 8.49
CA ASP A 81 -2.45 7.15 8.76
C ASP A 81 -1.86 8.58 8.66
N VAL A 82 -2.26 9.32 7.63
CA VAL A 82 -1.80 10.70 7.38
C VAL A 82 -2.19 11.63 8.54
N ARG A 83 -3.37 11.46 9.15
CA ARG A 83 -3.81 12.29 10.29
C ARG A 83 -2.95 12.02 11.52
N ARG A 84 -2.65 10.74 11.79
CA ARG A 84 -1.74 10.36 12.86
C ARG A 84 -0.36 10.95 12.63
N SER A 85 0.14 10.94 11.38
CA SER A 85 1.42 11.58 11.06
C SER A 85 1.45 13.07 11.37
N VAL A 86 0.34 13.79 11.12
CA VAL A 86 0.22 15.22 11.43
C VAL A 86 0.12 15.42 12.94
N ALA A 87 -0.61 14.58 13.67
CA ALA A 87 -0.77 14.66 15.11
C ALA A 87 0.52 14.27 15.87
N ASP A 88 1.27 13.30 15.35
CA ASP A 88 2.51 12.79 15.95
C ASP A 88 3.58 12.51 14.87
N PRO A 89 4.23 13.55 14.36
CA PRO A 89 5.25 13.42 13.32
C PRO A 89 6.51 12.68 13.80
N LEU A 90 6.79 12.69 15.09
CA LEU A 90 7.93 11.97 15.67
C LEU A 90 7.69 10.45 15.58
N PHE A 91 6.51 9.99 15.95
CA PHE A 91 6.13 8.60 15.82
C PHE A 91 6.14 8.15 14.35
N ASP A 92 5.62 8.96 13.43
CA ASP A 92 5.67 8.68 12.00
C ASP A 92 7.12 8.52 11.52
N GLY A 93 7.99 9.44 11.86
CA GLY A 93 9.42 9.38 11.51
C GLY A 93 10.13 8.16 12.14
N GLN A 94 9.82 7.82 13.38
CA GLN A 94 10.35 6.63 14.02
C GLN A 94 10.00 5.36 13.23
N VAL A 95 8.72 5.14 12.95
CA VAL A 95 8.28 3.91 12.25
C VAL A 95 8.75 3.92 10.80
N ASN A 96 8.46 5.00 10.05
CA ASN A 96 8.62 5.00 8.60
C ASN A 96 10.06 5.28 8.15
N ILE A 97 10.85 6.04 8.92
CA ILE A 97 12.26 6.31 8.57
C ILE A 97 13.19 5.38 9.34
N LEU A 98 13.18 5.42 10.67
CA LEU A 98 14.11 4.62 11.45
C LEU A 98 13.82 3.13 11.35
N GLY A 99 12.54 2.73 11.29
CA GLY A 99 12.14 1.34 11.04
C GLY A 99 12.64 0.85 9.68
N THR A 100 12.46 1.65 8.61
CA THR A 100 12.98 1.32 7.27
C THR A 100 14.50 1.23 7.27
N LEU A 101 15.20 2.13 7.95
CA LEU A 101 16.66 2.08 8.09
C LEU A 101 17.10 0.79 8.80
N ASN A 102 16.44 0.38 9.88
CA ASN A 102 16.74 -0.88 10.54
C ASN A 102 16.58 -2.07 9.59
N VAL A 103 15.51 -2.10 8.77
CA VAL A 103 15.31 -3.15 7.76
C VAL A 103 16.44 -3.15 6.72
N LEU A 104 16.83 -1.97 6.20
CA LEU A 104 17.91 -1.81 5.23
C LEU A 104 19.27 -2.28 5.79
N GLU A 105 19.58 -1.91 7.04
CA GLU A 105 20.81 -2.35 7.72
C GLU A 105 20.87 -3.87 7.85
N GLN A 106 19.76 -4.52 8.26
CA GLN A 106 19.75 -5.97 8.34
C GLN A 106 19.86 -6.62 6.96
N ALA A 107 19.20 -6.06 5.94
CA ALA A 107 19.29 -6.55 4.57
C ALA A 107 20.73 -6.54 4.04
N VAL A 108 21.46 -5.43 4.22
CA VAL A 108 22.86 -5.30 3.79
C VAL A 108 23.77 -6.27 4.57
N LYS A 109 23.61 -6.35 5.91
CA LYS A 109 24.45 -7.23 6.76
C LYS A 109 24.42 -8.70 6.35
N ILE A 110 23.31 -9.18 5.80
CA ILE A 110 23.15 -10.59 5.40
C ILE A 110 23.33 -10.82 3.89
N GLY A 111 23.57 -9.75 3.11
CA GLY A 111 23.74 -9.83 1.65
C GLY A 111 22.44 -10.02 0.88
N THR A 112 21.32 -9.47 1.36
CA THR A 112 20.07 -9.38 0.59
C THR A 112 20.35 -8.70 -0.74
N LYS A 113 19.78 -9.26 -1.81
CA LYS A 113 20.03 -8.78 -3.18
C LYS A 113 19.11 -7.63 -3.56
N ARG A 114 17.85 -7.66 -3.05
CA ARG A 114 16.82 -6.73 -3.51
C ARG A 114 15.84 -6.33 -2.42
N MET A 115 15.33 -5.09 -2.54
CA MET A 115 14.22 -4.58 -1.73
C MET A 115 13.14 -3.98 -2.64
N ILE A 116 11.87 -4.36 -2.41
CA ILE A 116 10.68 -3.73 -3.01
C ILE A 116 10.00 -2.95 -1.90
N PHE A 117 9.81 -1.66 -2.12
CA PHE A 117 9.32 -0.73 -1.10
C PHE A 117 7.95 -0.17 -1.48
N ALA A 118 7.00 -0.28 -0.56
CA ALA A 118 5.69 0.35 -0.68
C ALA A 118 5.79 1.85 -0.38
N SER A 119 5.88 2.67 -1.42
CA SER A 119 5.78 4.12 -1.36
C SER A 119 4.34 4.59 -1.65
N SER A 120 4.10 5.88 -1.73
CA SER A 120 2.77 6.45 -1.89
C SER A 120 2.74 7.57 -2.92
N GLY A 121 2.15 7.30 -4.08
CA GLY A 121 1.90 8.32 -5.11
C GLY A 121 0.87 9.37 -4.66
N GLY A 122 -0.05 8.99 -3.78
CA GLY A 122 -1.01 9.93 -3.19
C GLY A 122 -0.41 10.89 -2.16
N ALA A 123 0.85 10.70 -1.70
CA ALA A 123 1.43 11.52 -0.65
C ALA A 123 2.75 12.21 -1.04
N VAL A 124 3.62 11.55 -1.84
CA VAL A 124 4.97 12.09 -2.11
C VAL A 124 4.98 13.27 -3.07
N TYR A 125 4.01 13.35 -3.98
CA TYR A 125 3.93 14.45 -4.94
C TYR A 125 3.39 15.75 -4.33
N GLY A 126 2.63 15.66 -3.23
CA GLY A 126 1.88 16.80 -2.70
C GLY A 126 0.77 17.23 -3.66
N ASP A 127 0.51 18.52 -3.78
CA ASP A 127 -0.44 19.04 -4.77
C ASP A 127 0.14 18.88 -6.17
N GLN A 128 -0.51 18.04 -6.98
CA GLN A 128 -0.05 17.74 -8.33
C GLN A 128 -0.30 18.91 -9.28
N GLU A 129 0.72 19.24 -10.08
CA GLU A 129 0.68 20.33 -11.07
C GLU A 129 0.25 19.83 -12.47
N THR A 130 0.49 18.53 -12.75
CA THR A 130 0.10 17.86 -14.00
C THR A 130 -0.62 16.56 -13.72
N PHE A 131 -1.59 16.20 -14.56
CA PHE A 131 -2.46 15.04 -14.40
C PHE A 131 -2.53 14.21 -15.69
N PRO A 132 -2.32 12.90 -15.63
CA PRO A 132 -1.77 12.18 -14.48
C PRO A 132 -0.30 12.53 -14.21
N ALA A 133 0.15 12.48 -12.95
CA ALA A 133 1.53 12.78 -12.57
C ALA A 133 2.45 11.60 -12.91
N SER A 134 3.53 11.85 -13.66
CA SER A 134 4.59 10.88 -13.91
C SER A 134 5.61 10.87 -12.76
N GLU A 135 6.56 9.92 -12.78
CA GLU A 135 7.64 9.86 -11.80
C GLU A 135 8.61 11.05 -11.86
N GLN A 136 8.58 11.83 -12.94
CA GLN A 136 9.35 13.06 -13.11
C GLN A 136 8.65 14.30 -12.51
N HIS A 137 7.38 14.18 -12.10
CA HIS A 137 6.68 15.25 -11.40
C HIS A 137 7.42 15.64 -10.13
N PRO A 138 7.51 16.95 -9.78
CA PRO A 138 8.13 17.39 -8.54
C PRO A 138 7.54 16.68 -7.31
N VAL A 139 8.41 16.24 -6.40
CA VAL A 139 8.02 15.61 -5.13
C VAL A 139 8.07 16.65 -4.01
N ARG A 140 6.89 17.12 -3.58
CA ARG A 140 6.70 18.17 -2.57
C ARG A 140 5.64 17.74 -1.56
N PRO A 141 5.94 16.72 -0.73
CA PRO A 141 4.95 16.19 0.20
C PRO A 141 4.45 17.24 1.18
N ILE A 142 3.13 17.23 1.45
CA ILE A 142 2.45 18.19 2.35
C ILE A 142 2.00 17.54 3.66
N SER A 143 2.51 16.35 3.97
CA SER A 143 2.26 15.65 5.24
C SER A 143 3.54 14.96 5.74
N PRO A 144 3.70 14.76 7.06
CA PRO A 144 4.83 14.00 7.61
C PRO A 144 4.93 12.59 7.02
N TYR A 145 3.81 11.90 6.81
CA TYR A 145 3.75 10.62 6.13
C TYR A 145 4.38 10.67 4.72
N GLY A 146 4.00 11.66 3.92
CA GLY A 146 4.59 11.85 2.58
C GLY A 146 6.09 12.14 2.65
N VAL A 147 6.53 12.98 3.60
CA VAL A 147 7.95 13.26 3.85
C VAL A 147 8.70 11.99 4.24
N SER A 148 8.17 11.19 5.14
CA SER A 148 8.84 9.96 5.58
C SER A 148 8.93 8.91 4.47
N LYS A 149 7.90 8.77 3.62
CA LYS A 149 7.94 7.88 2.46
C LYS A 149 8.98 8.34 1.43
N LEU A 150 9.03 9.63 1.13
CA LEU A 150 10.05 10.20 0.23
C LEU A 150 11.47 10.04 0.81
N SER A 151 11.65 10.26 2.11
CA SER A 151 12.93 10.04 2.79
C SER A 151 13.38 8.59 2.65
N ALA A 152 12.48 7.63 2.81
CA ALA A 152 12.79 6.22 2.61
C ALA A 152 13.22 5.91 1.17
N GLU A 153 12.59 6.52 0.14
CA GLU A 153 13.06 6.39 -1.26
C GLU A 153 14.50 6.90 -1.44
N HIS A 154 14.86 8.01 -0.81
CA HIS A 154 16.23 8.55 -0.85
C HIS A 154 17.22 7.62 -0.14
N TYR A 155 16.86 7.01 0.98
CA TYR A 155 17.68 6.00 1.63
C TYR A 155 17.86 4.75 0.76
N LEU A 156 16.81 4.26 0.11
CA LEU A 156 16.91 3.13 -0.83
C LEU A 156 17.90 3.43 -1.95
N TYR A 157 17.84 4.63 -2.54
CA TYR A 157 18.83 5.07 -3.54
C TYR A 157 20.26 5.10 -2.96
N TYR A 158 20.45 5.63 -1.75
CA TYR A 158 21.75 5.62 -1.07
C TYR A 158 22.27 4.20 -0.87
N TYR A 159 21.44 3.28 -0.36
CA TYR A 159 21.83 1.89 -0.12
C TYR A 159 22.13 1.14 -1.43
N GLN A 160 21.41 1.45 -2.48
CA GLN A 160 21.71 0.91 -3.82
C GLN A 160 23.08 1.38 -4.32
N ARG A 161 23.39 2.66 -4.17
CA ARG A 161 24.66 3.24 -4.67
C ARG A 161 25.87 2.82 -3.83
N THR A 162 25.70 2.69 -2.54
CA THR A 162 26.79 2.45 -1.58
C THR A 162 27.04 0.98 -1.31
N TYR A 163 25.97 0.18 -1.22
CA TYR A 163 26.06 -1.22 -0.83
C TYR A 163 25.61 -2.20 -1.92
N GLY A 164 25.14 -1.71 -3.07
CA GLY A 164 24.69 -2.55 -4.17
C GLY A 164 23.33 -3.24 -3.93
N LEU A 165 22.58 -2.87 -2.89
CA LEU A 165 21.24 -3.38 -2.62
C LEU A 165 20.29 -2.86 -3.69
N GLN A 166 19.89 -3.73 -4.64
CA GLN A 166 18.96 -3.35 -5.68
C GLN A 166 17.61 -2.97 -5.05
N SER A 167 16.97 -1.90 -5.51
CA SER A 167 15.71 -1.46 -4.91
C SER A 167 14.72 -0.94 -5.94
N ALA A 168 13.44 -1.22 -5.69
CA ALA A 168 12.32 -0.61 -6.40
C ALA A 168 11.36 0.04 -5.41
N SER A 169 10.98 1.28 -5.68
CA SER A 169 9.96 2.01 -4.93
C SER A 169 8.68 2.05 -5.74
N LEU A 170 7.59 1.52 -5.19
CA LEU A 170 6.28 1.50 -5.83
C LEU A 170 5.38 2.58 -5.21
N ARG A 171 5.14 3.65 -5.94
CA ARG A 171 4.27 4.76 -5.55
C ARG A 171 2.83 4.41 -5.86
N TYR A 172 2.14 3.81 -4.89
CA TYR A 172 0.74 3.40 -5.05
C TYR A 172 -0.21 4.59 -5.10
N GLY A 173 -1.24 4.49 -5.96
CA GLY A 173 -2.45 5.29 -5.89
C GLY A 173 -3.30 4.91 -4.68
N ASN A 174 -4.60 5.22 -4.72
CA ASN A 174 -5.52 4.87 -3.66
C ASN A 174 -5.93 3.39 -3.76
N VAL A 175 -5.18 2.53 -3.09
CA VAL A 175 -5.42 1.08 -3.11
C VAL A 175 -6.71 0.74 -2.37
N TYR A 176 -7.55 -0.11 -2.95
CA TYR A 176 -8.76 -0.63 -2.33
C TYR A 176 -8.93 -2.13 -2.61
N GLY A 177 -9.73 -2.80 -1.79
CA GLY A 177 -10.00 -4.23 -1.98
C GLY A 177 -10.33 -4.99 -0.70
N PRO A 178 -10.49 -6.33 -0.80
CA PRO A 178 -10.63 -7.21 0.35
C PRO A 178 -9.53 -7.02 1.38
N ARG A 179 -9.82 -7.27 2.67
CA ARG A 179 -8.91 -7.09 3.83
C ARG A 179 -8.54 -5.64 4.15
N GLN A 180 -8.99 -4.64 3.37
CA GLN A 180 -8.77 -3.23 3.74
C GLN A 180 -9.47 -2.94 5.07
N ASP A 181 -8.81 -2.15 5.95
CA ASP A 181 -9.38 -1.83 7.26
C ASP A 181 -10.41 -0.70 7.15
N PRO A 182 -11.71 -0.97 7.43
CA PRO A 182 -12.75 0.05 7.37
C PRO A 182 -12.66 1.07 8.53
N PHE A 183 -11.86 0.80 9.54
CA PHE A 183 -11.63 1.68 10.69
C PHE A 183 -10.34 2.50 10.54
N GLY A 184 -9.55 2.24 9.49
CA GLY A 184 -8.35 3.00 9.13
C GLY A 184 -8.66 4.26 8.30
N GLU A 185 -7.72 5.19 8.24
CA GLU A 185 -7.93 6.49 7.58
C GLU A 185 -8.07 6.42 6.07
N ALA A 186 -7.27 5.57 5.43
CA ALA A 186 -7.16 5.55 3.97
C ALA A 186 -8.26 4.74 3.26
N GLY A 187 -9.18 4.16 4.02
CA GLY A 187 -10.10 3.15 3.52
C GLY A 187 -11.48 3.68 3.08
N VAL A 188 -11.58 4.80 2.34
CA VAL A 188 -12.89 5.35 1.96
C VAL A 188 -13.82 4.30 1.33
N VAL A 189 -13.28 3.42 0.48
CA VAL A 189 -14.04 2.30 -0.13
C VAL A 189 -14.53 1.33 0.95
N ALA A 190 -13.64 0.89 1.83
CA ALA A 190 -13.98 -0.04 2.92
C ALA A 190 -14.95 0.59 3.93
N ILE A 191 -14.76 1.87 4.27
CA ILE A 191 -15.65 2.62 5.18
C ILE A 191 -17.07 2.71 4.60
N PHE A 192 -17.18 3.12 3.33
CA PHE A 192 -18.47 3.24 2.69
C PHE A 192 -19.15 1.87 2.50
N ALA A 193 -18.40 0.87 2.04
CA ALA A 193 -18.92 -0.48 1.86
C ALA A 193 -19.49 -1.04 3.17
N LEU A 194 -18.72 -0.99 4.26
CA LEU A 194 -19.16 -1.52 5.55
C LEU A 194 -20.40 -0.79 6.07
N LYS A 195 -20.40 0.55 6.05
CA LYS A 195 -21.53 1.35 6.53
C LYS A 195 -22.79 1.10 5.72
N LEU A 196 -22.71 1.08 4.40
CA LEU A 196 -23.86 0.81 3.53
C LEU A 196 -24.42 -0.59 3.74
N LEU A 197 -23.57 -1.60 3.94
CA LEU A 197 -24.00 -2.98 4.27
C LEU A 197 -24.66 -3.09 5.65
N GLN A 198 -24.28 -2.23 6.60
CA GLN A 198 -24.88 -2.17 7.94
C GLN A 198 -26.11 -1.25 8.01
N ASN A 199 -26.56 -0.69 6.89
CA ASN A 199 -27.60 0.35 6.82
C ASN A 199 -27.25 1.59 7.64
N GLU A 200 -25.96 1.89 7.82
CA GLU A 200 -25.47 3.10 8.47
C GLU A 200 -25.21 4.20 7.44
N GLN A 201 -25.35 5.45 7.85
CA GLN A 201 -25.12 6.62 7.00
C GLN A 201 -23.62 6.94 6.88
N PRO A 202 -22.97 6.73 5.72
CA PRO A 202 -21.64 7.28 5.48
C PRO A 202 -21.67 8.80 5.33
N VAL A 203 -20.57 9.46 5.66
CA VAL A 203 -20.40 10.91 5.52
C VAL A 203 -19.29 11.20 4.52
N ILE A 204 -19.61 11.96 3.49
CA ILE A 204 -18.66 12.51 2.51
C ILE A 204 -18.12 13.83 3.06
N ASN A 205 -16.80 13.94 3.21
CA ASN A 205 -16.20 15.18 3.67
C ASN A 205 -16.15 16.22 2.55
N GLY A 206 -16.49 17.48 2.85
CA GLY A 206 -16.59 18.54 1.86
C GLY A 206 -17.74 18.29 0.86
N ASN A 207 -17.54 18.69 -0.38
CA ASN A 207 -18.54 18.56 -1.46
C ASN A 207 -18.42 17.25 -2.26
N GLY A 208 -17.47 16.38 -1.93
CA GLY A 208 -17.23 15.10 -2.58
C GLY A 208 -16.71 15.17 -4.02
N LYS A 209 -16.25 16.35 -4.48
CA LYS A 209 -15.67 16.54 -5.82
C LYS A 209 -14.17 16.22 -5.89
N GLN A 210 -13.51 16.05 -4.74
CA GLN A 210 -12.13 15.62 -4.71
C GLN A 210 -11.96 14.27 -5.41
N THR A 211 -10.93 14.15 -6.25
CA THR A 211 -10.69 12.97 -7.06
C THR A 211 -9.46 12.18 -6.60
N ARG A 212 -9.50 10.88 -6.79
CA ARG A 212 -8.38 9.97 -6.53
C ARG A 212 -8.27 8.96 -7.66
N ASP A 213 -7.06 8.43 -7.81
CA ASP A 213 -6.77 7.27 -8.63
C ASP A 213 -6.95 6.01 -7.78
N TYR A 214 -8.10 5.35 -7.92
CA TYR A 214 -8.43 4.13 -7.20
C TYR A 214 -7.91 2.92 -7.96
N ILE A 215 -7.05 2.14 -7.33
CA ILE A 215 -6.47 0.91 -7.89
C ILE A 215 -6.81 -0.30 -7.02
N ALA A 216 -7.21 -1.40 -7.65
CA ALA A 216 -7.49 -2.65 -6.95
C ALA A 216 -6.22 -3.26 -6.36
N VAL A 217 -6.33 -3.87 -5.17
CA VAL A 217 -5.21 -4.54 -4.52
C VAL A 217 -4.62 -5.65 -5.38
N ASP A 218 -5.44 -6.32 -6.18
CA ASP A 218 -4.99 -7.36 -7.13
C ASP A 218 -3.98 -6.80 -8.14
N ASP A 219 -4.24 -5.63 -8.72
CA ASP A 219 -3.32 -4.96 -9.65
C ASP A 219 -2.04 -4.49 -8.95
N VAL A 220 -2.13 -4.08 -7.68
CA VAL A 220 -0.95 -3.74 -6.86
C VAL A 220 -0.09 -4.97 -6.59
N VAL A 221 -0.70 -6.12 -6.33
CA VAL A 221 0.00 -7.40 -6.19
C VAL A 221 0.75 -7.74 -7.47
N GLU A 222 0.07 -7.67 -8.63
CA GLU A 222 0.70 -7.95 -9.92
C GLU A 222 1.83 -6.94 -10.25
N ALA A 223 1.75 -5.68 -9.80
CA ALA A 223 2.84 -4.72 -9.93
C ALA A 223 4.08 -5.14 -9.10
N ASN A 224 3.88 -5.61 -7.86
CA ASN A 224 4.98 -6.16 -7.05
C ASN A 224 5.62 -7.39 -7.72
N MET A 225 4.81 -8.30 -8.26
CA MET A 225 5.30 -9.49 -8.98
C MET A 225 6.04 -9.12 -10.26
N ALA A 226 5.54 -8.13 -11.03
CA ALA A 226 6.19 -7.64 -12.24
C ALA A 226 7.59 -7.08 -11.94
N VAL A 227 7.71 -6.26 -10.89
CA VAL A 227 9.00 -5.71 -10.44
C VAL A 227 9.93 -6.81 -9.95
N LEU A 228 9.44 -7.78 -9.20
CA LEU A 228 10.24 -8.92 -8.71
C LEU A 228 10.75 -9.75 -9.88
N ASN A 229 9.86 -10.18 -10.76
CA ASN A 229 10.13 -11.13 -11.83
C ASN A 229 11.02 -10.54 -12.95
N ARG A 230 10.86 -9.25 -13.25
CA ARG A 230 11.69 -8.54 -14.25
C ARG A 230 12.97 -7.95 -13.66
N GLY A 231 13.14 -8.02 -12.36
CA GLY A 231 14.33 -7.49 -11.71
C GLY A 231 14.47 -5.97 -11.79
N LEU A 232 13.37 -5.22 -11.79
CA LEU A 232 13.37 -3.77 -11.97
C LEU A 232 13.91 -3.04 -10.73
N ASN A 233 14.67 -1.97 -10.97
CA ASN A 233 15.34 -1.19 -9.94
C ASN A 233 15.17 0.29 -10.23
N ASP A 234 14.05 0.86 -9.83
CA ASP A 234 13.75 2.28 -10.01
C ASP A 234 12.51 2.64 -9.16
N THR A 235 12.06 3.88 -9.25
CA THR A 235 10.78 4.32 -8.73
C THR A 235 9.72 4.21 -9.81
N PHE A 236 8.57 3.61 -9.49
CA PHE A 236 7.46 3.40 -10.40
C PHE A 236 6.13 3.83 -9.77
N ASN A 237 5.32 4.54 -10.53
CA ASN A 237 3.93 4.74 -10.19
C ASN A 237 3.12 3.46 -10.42
N VAL A 238 2.18 3.21 -9.51
CA VAL A 238 1.23 2.10 -9.61
C VAL A 238 -0.17 2.68 -9.41
N GLY A 239 -0.83 2.95 -10.50
CA GLY A 239 -2.14 3.60 -10.57
C GLY A 239 -2.85 3.23 -11.86
N THR A 240 -4.07 3.70 -12.02
CA THR A 240 -4.90 3.44 -13.21
C THR A 240 -4.83 4.57 -14.23
N GLY A 241 -4.32 5.74 -13.85
CA GLY A 241 -4.36 6.96 -14.67
C GLY A 241 -5.77 7.56 -14.80
N ARG A 242 -6.72 7.12 -13.96
CA ARG A 242 -8.11 7.55 -14.00
C ARG A 242 -8.53 8.19 -12.70
N GLU A 243 -9.11 9.38 -12.81
CA GLU A 243 -9.65 10.09 -11.65
C GLU A 243 -11.11 9.67 -11.40
N THR A 244 -11.42 9.34 -10.17
CA THR A 244 -12.80 9.12 -9.72
C THR A 244 -13.08 10.00 -8.52
N SER A 245 -14.17 10.78 -8.55
CA SER A 245 -14.58 11.62 -7.43
C SER A 245 -15.19 10.77 -6.31
N VAL A 246 -15.13 11.27 -5.07
CA VAL A 246 -15.74 10.60 -3.92
C VAL A 246 -17.25 10.42 -4.11
N ASN A 247 -17.92 11.39 -4.78
CA ASN A 247 -19.34 11.28 -5.13
C ASN A 247 -19.61 10.13 -6.10
N GLN A 248 -18.80 10.00 -7.16
CA GLN A 248 -18.93 8.89 -8.11
C GLN A 248 -18.70 7.55 -7.41
N LEU A 249 -17.63 7.46 -6.61
CA LEU A 249 -17.32 6.26 -5.84
C LEU A 249 -18.47 5.85 -4.91
N TYR A 250 -19.06 6.82 -4.21
CA TYR A 250 -20.18 6.57 -3.32
C TYR A 250 -21.37 5.95 -4.08
N ARG A 251 -21.77 6.57 -5.21
CA ARG A 251 -22.90 6.09 -6.02
C ARG A 251 -22.63 4.68 -6.55
N MET A 252 -21.45 4.44 -7.11
CA MET A 252 -21.08 3.12 -7.60
C MET A 252 -21.16 2.05 -6.50
N LEU A 253 -20.71 2.36 -5.28
CA LEU A 253 -20.82 1.45 -4.14
C LEU A 253 -22.27 1.25 -3.68
N ALA A 254 -23.06 2.32 -3.58
CA ALA A 254 -24.45 2.24 -3.19
C ALA A 254 -25.26 1.38 -4.17
N ASP A 255 -25.05 1.58 -5.48
CA ASP A 255 -25.67 0.80 -6.54
C ASP A 255 -25.22 -0.68 -6.48
N THR A 256 -23.91 -0.93 -6.30
CA THR A 256 -23.34 -2.28 -6.20
C THR A 256 -23.89 -3.06 -5.00
N ILE A 257 -24.12 -2.39 -3.88
CA ILE A 257 -24.65 -2.99 -2.65
C ILE A 257 -26.18 -3.10 -2.69
N GLY A 258 -26.84 -2.27 -3.51
CA GLY A 258 -28.31 -2.12 -3.53
C GLY A 258 -28.82 -1.27 -2.36
N SER A 259 -28.01 -0.34 -1.86
CA SER A 259 -28.38 0.49 -0.71
C SER A 259 -29.21 1.71 -1.12
N PRO A 260 -30.35 1.99 -0.47
CA PRO A 260 -31.15 3.18 -0.73
C PRO A 260 -30.63 4.46 -0.04
N ILE A 261 -29.56 4.35 0.73
CA ILE A 261 -29.01 5.47 1.51
C ILE A 261 -28.38 6.50 0.56
N LYS A 262 -28.84 7.75 0.67
CA LYS A 262 -28.35 8.86 -0.16
C LYS A 262 -27.09 9.47 0.45
N GLU A 263 -26.35 10.27 -0.35
CA GLU A 263 -25.17 10.98 0.08
C GLU A 263 -25.48 11.95 1.23
N ARG A 264 -24.64 11.94 2.24
CA ARG A 264 -24.63 12.94 3.32
C ARG A 264 -23.26 13.62 3.36
N TYR A 265 -23.26 14.93 3.38
CA TYR A 265 -22.03 15.73 3.37
C TYR A 265 -21.69 16.23 4.78
N GLY A 266 -20.40 16.28 5.09
CA GLY A 266 -19.84 16.83 6.31
C GLY A 266 -18.83 17.94 6.03
N PRO A 267 -18.19 18.51 7.06
CA PRO A 267 -17.17 19.54 6.89
C PRO A 267 -16.03 19.08 6.00
N GLU A 268 -15.48 20.02 5.23
CA GLU A 268 -14.26 19.79 4.46
C GLU A 268 -13.07 19.51 5.38
N ARG A 269 -12.19 18.61 4.95
CA ARG A 269 -10.96 18.31 5.69
C ARG A 269 -9.84 19.25 5.26
N ARG A 270 -9.24 19.93 6.21
CA ARG A 270 -8.07 20.78 5.95
C ARG A 270 -6.88 19.93 5.51
N GLY A 271 -6.18 20.38 4.46
CA GLY A 271 -4.99 19.70 3.95
C GLY A 271 -5.28 18.47 3.10
N GLU A 272 -6.53 18.20 2.76
CA GLU A 272 -6.88 17.14 1.80
C GLU A 272 -6.61 17.63 0.37
N GLN A 273 -5.83 16.86 -0.40
CA GLN A 273 -5.58 17.14 -1.81
C GLN A 273 -6.89 17.16 -2.60
N ALA A 274 -7.04 18.15 -3.48
CA ALA A 274 -8.21 18.24 -4.37
C ALA A 274 -8.20 17.13 -5.42
N ARG A 275 -7.04 16.82 -6.00
CA ARG A 275 -6.87 15.84 -7.06
C ARG A 275 -5.62 15.00 -6.86
N SER A 276 -5.69 13.71 -7.23
CA SER A 276 -4.52 12.83 -7.28
C SER A 276 -4.73 11.76 -8.34
N CYS A 277 -3.79 11.68 -9.30
CA CYS A 277 -3.82 10.72 -10.41
C CYS A 277 -2.40 10.41 -10.87
N LEU A 278 -2.09 9.16 -11.20
CA LEU A 278 -0.74 8.68 -11.46
C LEU A 278 -0.59 8.16 -12.89
N ASP A 279 0.45 8.60 -13.59
CA ASP A 279 0.87 7.98 -14.86
C ASP A 279 1.77 6.77 -14.55
N ALA A 280 1.26 5.57 -14.81
CA ALA A 280 1.98 4.32 -14.60
C ALA A 280 2.68 3.79 -15.87
N SER A 281 2.77 4.58 -16.92
CA SER A 281 3.33 4.18 -18.22
C SER A 281 4.79 3.71 -18.14
N LYS A 282 5.56 4.21 -17.17
CA LYS A 282 6.94 3.76 -16.93
C LYS A 282 6.99 2.29 -16.52
N LEU A 283 6.13 1.86 -15.60
CA LEU A 283 6.06 0.47 -15.17
C LEU A 283 5.53 -0.43 -16.31
N SER A 284 4.47 0.01 -17.01
CA SER A 284 3.94 -0.70 -18.17
C SER A 284 5.01 -1.00 -19.22
N LYS A 285 5.78 0.01 -19.61
CA LYS A 285 6.86 -0.14 -20.58
C LYS A 285 8.01 -1.03 -20.12
N ALA A 286 8.28 -1.05 -18.81
CA ALA A 286 9.38 -1.83 -18.24
C ALA A 286 9.03 -3.30 -17.99
N SER A 287 7.75 -3.66 -17.85
CA SER A 287 7.33 -4.98 -17.37
C SER A 287 6.12 -5.59 -18.06
N ASP A 288 5.51 -4.92 -19.02
CA ASP A 288 4.22 -5.28 -19.62
C ASP A 288 3.04 -5.32 -18.60
N TRP A 289 3.26 -4.74 -17.41
CA TRP A 289 2.21 -4.61 -16.40
C TRP A 289 1.22 -3.50 -16.76
N GLU A 290 -0.05 -3.79 -16.59
CA GLU A 290 -1.15 -2.83 -16.71
C GLU A 290 -2.21 -3.12 -15.64
N PRO A 291 -2.91 -2.09 -15.12
CA PRO A 291 -4.05 -2.30 -14.24
C PRO A 291 -5.19 -2.95 -15.05
N ARG A 292 -5.69 -4.09 -14.57
CA ARG A 292 -6.68 -4.91 -15.29
C ARG A 292 -8.05 -4.93 -14.63
N VAL A 293 -8.12 -4.60 -13.35
CA VAL A 293 -9.37 -4.66 -12.60
C VAL A 293 -10.15 -3.36 -12.85
N ASP A 294 -11.30 -3.47 -13.52
CA ASP A 294 -12.22 -2.34 -13.63
C ASP A 294 -12.76 -1.93 -12.26
N LEU A 295 -12.98 -0.62 -12.06
CA LEU A 295 -13.41 -0.08 -10.77
C LEU A 295 -14.72 -0.71 -10.28
N ALA A 296 -15.71 -0.89 -11.16
CA ALA A 296 -17.01 -1.47 -10.77
C ALA A 296 -16.85 -2.93 -10.30
N GLU A 297 -16.04 -3.73 -11.01
CA GLU A 297 -15.74 -5.10 -10.62
C GLU A 297 -14.96 -5.15 -9.30
N GLY A 298 -13.95 -4.33 -9.12
CA GLY A 298 -13.18 -4.26 -7.88
C GLY A 298 -14.02 -3.83 -6.67
N LEU A 299 -14.94 -2.87 -6.86
CA LEU A 299 -15.89 -2.45 -5.83
C LEU A 299 -16.86 -3.59 -5.45
N LYS A 300 -17.33 -4.36 -6.44
CA LYS A 300 -18.17 -5.53 -6.20
C LYS A 300 -17.44 -6.58 -5.35
N ARG A 301 -16.22 -6.97 -5.73
CA ARG A 301 -15.40 -7.91 -4.94
C ARG A 301 -15.18 -7.42 -3.51
N THR A 302 -14.94 -6.11 -3.35
CA THR A 302 -14.77 -5.50 -2.03
C THR A 302 -16.06 -5.55 -1.20
N ALA A 303 -17.20 -5.20 -1.80
CA ALA A 303 -18.50 -5.26 -1.15
C ALA A 303 -18.87 -6.70 -0.74
N ASP A 304 -18.61 -7.68 -1.61
CA ASP A 304 -18.88 -9.10 -1.33
C ASP A 304 -18.03 -9.62 -0.16
N TYR A 305 -16.75 -9.23 -0.08
CA TYR A 305 -15.90 -9.54 1.06
C TYR A 305 -16.43 -8.97 2.37
N PHE A 306 -16.88 -7.71 2.38
CA PHE A 306 -17.44 -7.09 3.58
C PHE A 306 -18.80 -7.67 3.95
N ARG A 307 -19.64 -8.06 2.97
CA ARG A 307 -20.91 -8.75 3.22
C ARG A 307 -20.69 -10.04 4.00
N GLN A 308 -19.78 -10.90 3.53
CA GLN A 308 -19.40 -12.13 4.24
C GLN A 308 -18.88 -11.86 5.66
N THR A 309 -18.13 -10.76 5.84
CA THR A 309 -17.59 -10.37 7.16
C THR A 309 -18.70 -9.88 8.12
N VAL A 310 -19.75 -9.26 7.62
CA VAL A 310 -20.92 -8.81 8.42
C VAL A 310 -21.81 -10.01 8.79
N GLU A 311 -22.06 -10.93 7.86
CA GLU A 311 -22.90 -12.12 8.06
C GLU A 311 -22.26 -13.15 9.00
N SER A 312 -20.92 -13.15 9.14
CA SER A 312 -20.18 -14.07 10.01
C SER A 312 -20.00 -13.57 11.46
N ARG A 313 -20.57 -12.42 11.80
CA ARG A 313 -20.62 -11.85 13.17
C ARG A 313 -21.96 -12.10 13.83
#